data_9632f14a6c64cbd5b8230d4029ea6a25
#
_entry.id   9632f14a6c64cbd5b8230d4029ea6a25
#
_cell.length_a   1.000
_cell.length_b   1.000
_cell.length_c   1.000
_cell.angle_alpha   90.00
_cell.angle_beta   90.00
_cell.angle_gamma   90.00
#
_symmetry.space_group_name_H-M   'P 1'
#
loop_
_entity.id
_entity.type
_entity.pdbx_description
1 polymer ?
#
loop_
_entity_poly.entity_id
_entity_poly.type
_entity_poly.pdbx_seq_one_letter_code
_entity_poly.pdbx_strand_id
1 'polypeptide(L)'
;MADERCRITVVGERRRVDIAVPAHAPITEYATMLADMCGQDESDAMPPAWSLAPAGRPPFEPGASLGTAGVVDGETLYLRNVLDGEFDGPVVSDIEEEIAALEDDVVMWNARSRAYTTVVLGLVVLAGAAVALAAGGGAAGAVAAGVPLFATGLAAPLLAWSAARKHWPVPAAVRTALAAAACPLLTGAVLALPLSGLGARLAAALAAALIGALAAYLAAPSAPTMVLLAGCGLALLLAVPLVLVRANPTEAAAAVAVVVFHVLAVLPRLASQVATLPPGTTEMDDVAGTVRRVQRLLVLLNTACCLAIIVCLAVLSVSDGWFALGLTLCLGVALLCRASSSRLTAVVAALLLCGLAGLGALLLRVPYRLSGLDLPGWSGPLALTIVGVIVLWAGLVMCFRSSLQQVDFGERWRWPGSFAALLGAVSVPLAAGVFGVLQALLDAGRGL
;
A
#
# COMPACT_ATOMS: atom_id res chain seq x y z
N MET A 1 -48.41 -33.27 10.27
CA MET A 1 -47.50 -32.15 10.48
C MET A 1 -46.42 -32.30 9.44
N ALA A 2 -46.25 -31.33 8.54
CA ALA A 2 -45.21 -31.40 7.51
C ALA A 2 -43.86 -31.39 8.23
N ASP A 3 -43.00 -32.36 7.86
CA ASP A 3 -41.64 -32.48 8.39
C ASP A 3 -40.84 -31.26 7.92
N GLU A 4 -40.74 -30.24 8.77
CA GLU A 4 -40.00 -29.02 8.46
C GLU A 4 -38.52 -29.36 8.37
N ARG A 5 -37.95 -29.29 7.17
CA ARG A 5 -36.58 -29.63 6.89
C ARG A 5 -35.72 -28.38 6.81
N CYS A 6 -34.61 -28.37 7.54
CA CYS A 6 -33.61 -27.34 7.48
C CYS A 6 -32.46 -27.79 6.55
N ARG A 7 -32.14 -26.96 5.59
CA ARG A 7 -31.01 -27.19 4.69
C ARG A 7 -29.75 -26.63 5.33
N ILE A 8 -28.78 -27.49 5.56
CA ILE A 8 -27.50 -27.13 6.20
C ILE A 8 -26.34 -27.64 5.37
N THR A 9 -25.23 -26.93 5.47
CA THR A 9 -23.94 -27.35 4.97
C THR A 9 -23.12 -27.91 6.14
N VAL A 10 -22.78 -29.18 6.09
CA VAL A 10 -21.97 -29.82 7.12
C VAL A 10 -20.55 -29.95 6.62
N VAL A 11 -19.61 -29.44 7.41
CA VAL A 11 -18.17 -29.51 7.14
C VAL A 11 -17.55 -30.50 8.12
N GLY A 12 -17.01 -31.61 7.58
CA GLY A 12 -16.17 -32.55 8.31
C GLY A 12 -14.70 -32.33 7.98
N GLU A 13 -13.81 -33.16 8.51
CA GLU A 13 -12.36 -33.05 8.26
C GLU A 13 -11.95 -33.27 6.81
N ARG A 14 -12.65 -34.15 6.09
CA ARG A 14 -12.26 -34.56 4.73
C ARG A 14 -13.21 -34.08 3.65
N ARG A 15 -14.49 -33.85 3.98
CA ARG A 15 -15.53 -33.50 3.00
C ARG A 15 -16.54 -32.53 3.56
N ARG A 16 -17.12 -31.78 2.67
CA ARG A 16 -18.27 -30.90 2.91
C ARG A 16 -19.49 -31.52 2.23
N VAL A 17 -20.63 -31.51 2.92
CA VAL A 17 -21.87 -32.11 2.46
C VAL A 17 -23.02 -31.13 2.68
N ASP A 18 -23.79 -30.87 1.61
CA ASP A 18 -25.02 -30.08 1.68
C ASP A 18 -26.20 -31.04 1.81
N ILE A 19 -26.94 -30.96 2.90
CA ILE A 19 -28.02 -31.88 3.22
C ILE A 19 -29.24 -31.16 3.81
N ALA A 20 -30.43 -31.73 3.60
CA ALA A 20 -31.65 -31.27 4.25
C ALA A 20 -32.04 -32.31 5.34
N VAL A 21 -31.95 -31.88 6.59
CA VAL A 21 -32.29 -32.70 7.78
C VAL A 21 -33.57 -32.22 8.45
N PRO A 22 -34.30 -33.07 9.18
CA PRO A 22 -35.48 -32.65 9.93
C PRO A 22 -35.09 -31.62 11.00
N ALA A 23 -35.75 -30.45 11.00
CA ALA A 23 -35.42 -29.35 11.92
C ALA A 23 -35.67 -29.68 13.38
N HIS A 24 -36.59 -30.59 13.68
CA HIS A 24 -37.01 -30.94 15.04
C HIS A 24 -36.47 -32.29 15.55
N ALA A 25 -35.73 -33.04 14.70
CA ALA A 25 -35.09 -34.28 15.13
C ALA A 25 -33.84 -33.98 16.01
N PRO A 26 -33.56 -34.78 17.04
CA PRO A 26 -32.32 -34.66 17.79
C PRO A 26 -31.09 -34.86 16.92
N ILE A 27 -30.06 -34.06 17.14
CA ILE A 27 -28.81 -34.09 16.34
C ILE A 27 -28.19 -35.51 16.38
N THR A 28 -28.27 -36.22 17.50
CA THR A 28 -27.78 -37.58 17.65
C THR A 28 -28.34 -38.60 16.66
N GLU A 29 -29.57 -38.40 16.18
CA GLU A 29 -30.19 -39.35 15.26
C GLU A 29 -29.52 -39.37 13.86
N TYR A 30 -28.95 -38.28 13.44
CA TYR A 30 -28.32 -38.15 12.12
C TYR A 30 -26.83 -37.78 12.14
N ALA A 31 -26.27 -37.46 13.32
CA ALA A 31 -24.86 -37.04 13.43
C ALA A 31 -23.89 -38.15 12.96
N THR A 32 -24.16 -39.42 13.30
CA THR A 32 -23.33 -40.56 12.85
C THR A 32 -23.39 -40.75 11.33
N MET A 33 -24.57 -40.62 10.74
CA MET A 33 -24.72 -40.69 9.28
C MET A 33 -23.96 -39.50 8.61
N LEU A 34 -23.98 -38.34 9.21
CA LEU A 34 -23.21 -37.19 8.70
C LEU A 34 -21.70 -37.42 8.80
N ALA A 35 -21.24 -38.10 9.86
CA ALA A 35 -19.83 -38.46 10.02
C ALA A 35 -19.36 -39.40 8.91
N ASP A 36 -20.14 -40.42 8.60
CA ASP A 36 -19.86 -41.34 7.48
C ASP A 36 -19.82 -40.59 6.14
N MET A 37 -20.79 -39.72 5.90
CA MET A 37 -20.85 -38.89 4.68
C MET A 37 -19.69 -37.92 4.56
N CYS A 38 -19.21 -37.38 5.68
CA CYS A 38 -18.08 -36.48 5.76
C CYS A 38 -16.72 -37.22 5.72
N GLY A 39 -16.74 -38.55 5.76
CA GLY A 39 -15.52 -39.42 5.68
C GLY A 39 -14.68 -39.34 6.96
N GLN A 40 -15.31 -39.19 8.11
CA GLN A 40 -14.65 -39.25 9.41
C GLN A 40 -14.28 -40.69 9.72
N ASP A 41 -13.05 -40.92 10.16
CA ASP A 41 -12.61 -42.27 10.57
C ASP A 41 -13.10 -42.55 12.00
N GLU A 42 -13.70 -43.72 12.23
CA GLU A 42 -13.99 -44.19 13.57
C GLU A 42 -12.66 -44.47 14.31
N SER A 43 -12.43 -43.76 15.41
CA SER A 43 -11.30 -44.05 16.29
C SER A 43 -11.52 -45.37 16.98
N ASP A 44 -10.58 -46.32 16.84
CA ASP A 44 -10.64 -47.69 17.40
C ASP A 44 -10.71 -47.72 18.93
N ALA A 45 -10.48 -46.63 19.63
CA ALA A 45 -10.33 -46.61 21.08
C ALA A 45 -11.63 -46.35 21.85
N MET A 46 -12.58 -45.57 21.32
CA MET A 46 -13.84 -45.22 21.96
C MET A 46 -14.87 -44.80 20.93
N PRO A 47 -16.16 -45.20 21.03
CA PRO A 47 -17.16 -44.79 20.03
C PRO A 47 -17.31 -43.23 20.08
N PRO A 48 -17.14 -42.53 18.95
CA PRO A 48 -17.17 -41.09 18.89
C PRO A 48 -18.61 -40.58 19.15
N ALA A 49 -18.72 -39.52 19.95
CA ALA A 49 -20.00 -38.81 20.16
C ALA A 49 -20.04 -37.59 19.25
N TRP A 50 -20.61 -37.75 18.05
CA TRP A 50 -20.68 -36.69 17.08
C TRP A 50 -21.77 -35.66 17.40
N SER A 51 -21.47 -34.37 17.24
CA SER A 51 -22.43 -33.27 17.31
C SER A 51 -22.05 -32.19 16.28
N LEU A 52 -22.99 -31.26 16.05
CA LEU A 52 -22.81 -30.12 15.16
C LEU A 52 -22.48 -28.88 15.95
N ALA A 53 -21.57 -28.07 15.43
CA ALA A 53 -21.15 -26.78 16.03
C ALA A 53 -21.23 -25.66 15.01
N PRO A 54 -21.72 -24.47 15.35
CA PRO A 54 -21.53 -23.28 14.52
C PRO A 54 -20.07 -22.82 14.56
N ALA A 55 -19.65 -22.03 13.59
CA ALA A 55 -18.29 -21.50 13.54
C ALA A 55 -17.94 -20.74 14.83
N GLY A 56 -16.83 -21.13 15.48
CA GLY A 56 -16.31 -20.47 16.68
C GLY A 56 -17.16 -20.62 17.95
N ARG A 57 -18.14 -21.54 17.98
CA ARG A 57 -18.98 -21.82 19.14
C ARG A 57 -18.85 -23.28 19.59
N PRO A 58 -19.16 -23.59 20.84
CA PRO A 58 -19.19 -24.95 21.31
C PRO A 58 -20.23 -25.80 20.53
N PRO A 59 -20.02 -27.11 20.44
CA PRO A 59 -20.96 -28.00 19.79
C PRO A 59 -22.32 -27.98 20.53
N PHE A 60 -23.38 -28.14 19.75
CA PHE A 60 -24.72 -28.25 20.30
C PHE A 60 -24.83 -29.50 21.22
N GLU A 61 -25.69 -29.40 22.21
CA GLU A 61 -25.99 -30.59 23.02
C GLU A 61 -26.53 -31.69 22.11
N PRO A 62 -26.06 -32.95 22.25
CA PRO A 62 -26.45 -34.05 21.36
C PRO A 62 -27.98 -34.29 21.30
N GLY A 63 -28.70 -33.99 22.36
CA GLY A 63 -30.16 -34.08 22.43
C GLY A 63 -30.90 -32.86 21.86
N ALA A 64 -30.21 -31.78 21.51
CA ALA A 64 -30.82 -30.60 20.90
C ALA A 64 -31.23 -30.85 19.45
N SER A 65 -32.24 -30.13 18.98
CA SER A 65 -32.61 -30.09 17.56
C SER A 65 -32.12 -28.79 16.90
N LEU A 66 -31.95 -28.78 15.56
CA LEU A 66 -31.56 -27.58 14.83
C LEU A 66 -32.54 -26.41 15.04
N GLY A 67 -33.85 -26.74 15.17
CA GLY A 67 -34.87 -25.75 15.46
C GLY A 67 -34.73 -25.10 16.82
N THR A 68 -34.40 -25.91 17.86
CA THR A 68 -34.15 -25.38 19.21
C THR A 68 -32.83 -24.64 19.33
N ALA A 69 -31.85 -25.03 18.53
CA ALA A 69 -30.55 -24.34 18.41
C ALA A 69 -30.60 -23.04 17.64
N GLY A 70 -31.74 -22.74 16.97
CA GLY A 70 -31.92 -21.50 16.19
C GLY A 70 -31.14 -21.46 14.87
N VAL A 71 -30.79 -22.63 14.32
CA VAL A 71 -30.07 -22.77 13.05
C VAL A 71 -30.95 -22.30 11.89
N VAL A 72 -30.41 -21.48 11.03
CA VAL A 72 -31.12 -20.92 9.85
C VAL A 72 -30.84 -21.76 8.62
N ASP A 73 -31.83 -21.80 7.71
CA ASP A 73 -31.70 -22.51 6.43
C ASP A 73 -30.51 -21.99 5.60
N GLY A 74 -29.63 -22.90 5.20
CA GLY A 74 -28.37 -22.56 4.51
C GLY A 74 -27.15 -22.31 5.41
N GLU A 75 -27.30 -22.46 6.73
CA GLU A 75 -26.18 -22.25 7.68
C GLU A 75 -25.13 -23.36 7.56
N THR A 76 -23.86 -22.96 7.72
CA THR A 76 -22.72 -23.89 7.74
C THR A 76 -22.43 -24.34 9.15
N LEU A 77 -22.45 -25.67 9.38
CA LEU A 77 -22.15 -26.28 10.66
C LEU A 77 -20.96 -27.23 10.54
N TYR A 78 -20.21 -27.37 11.62
CA TYR A 78 -19.01 -28.22 11.71
C TYR A 78 -19.34 -29.47 12.51
N LEU A 79 -18.95 -30.63 11.97
CA LEU A 79 -19.10 -31.90 12.67
C LEU A 79 -17.93 -32.04 13.67
N ARG A 80 -18.25 -32.26 14.96
CA ARG A 80 -17.28 -32.33 16.04
C ARG A 80 -17.54 -33.56 16.92
N ASN A 81 -16.44 -34.16 17.39
CA ASN A 81 -16.53 -35.19 18.43
C ASN A 81 -16.57 -34.50 19.81
N VAL A 82 -17.67 -34.65 20.55
CA VAL A 82 -17.86 -34.02 21.83
C VAL A 82 -16.91 -34.57 22.91
N LEU A 83 -16.37 -35.78 22.71
CA LEU A 83 -15.50 -36.45 23.69
C LEU A 83 -14.04 -35.99 23.63
N ASP A 84 -13.62 -35.38 22.55
CA ASP A 84 -12.22 -34.95 22.38
C ASP A 84 -11.84 -33.75 23.23
N GLY A 85 -12.79 -33.10 23.92
CA GLY A 85 -12.57 -32.14 25.02
C GLY A 85 -11.72 -30.90 24.70
N GLU A 86 -10.96 -30.91 23.65
CA GLU A 86 -10.18 -29.78 23.14
C GLU A 86 -11.02 -29.00 22.16
N PHE A 87 -11.39 -27.81 22.58
CA PHE A 87 -11.92 -26.78 21.67
C PHE A 87 -10.76 -26.23 20.81
N ASP A 88 -10.16 -27.08 19.99
CA ASP A 88 -9.38 -26.58 18.90
C ASP A 88 -10.28 -25.69 18.05
N GLY A 89 -9.83 -24.47 17.80
CA GLY A 89 -10.56 -23.53 16.94
C GLY A 89 -10.95 -24.22 15.64
N PRO A 90 -12.00 -23.78 14.96
CA PRO A 90 -12.50 -24.46 13.77
C PRO A 90 -11.31 -24.74 12.84
N VAL A 91 -11.09 -26.01 12.49
CA VAL A 91 -10.19 -26.34 11.37
C VAL A 91 -10.87 -25.74 10.16
N VAL A 92 -10.42 -24.57 9.74
CA VAL A 92 -10.92 -23.84 8.58
C VAL A 92 -10.51 -24.68 7.39
N SER A 93 -11.41 -25.51 6.93
CA SER A 93 -11.17 -26.37 5.74
C SER A 93 -11.37 -25.61 4.43
N ASP A 94 -11.80 -24.35 4.52
CA ASP A 94 -12.03 -23.50 3.36
C ASP A 94 -10.98 -22.38 3.34
N ILE A 95 -10.09 -22.45 2.35
CA ILE A 95 -9.03 -21.44 2.11
C ILE A 95 -9.63 -20.03 2.04
N GLU A 96 -10.87 -19.89 1.55
CA GLU A 96 -11.54 -18.60 1.46
C GLU A 96 -11.90 -18.05 2.86
N GLU A 97 -12.28 -18.90 3.81
CA GLU A 97 -12.64 -18.50 5.17
C GLU A 97 -11.39 -18.16 6.00
N GLU A 98 -10.30 -18.90 5.80
CA GLU A 98 -8.99 -18.57 6.39
C GLU A 98 -8.41 -17.27 5.82
N ILE A 99 -8.57 -17.03 4.51
CA ILE A 99 -8.21 -15.75 3.90
C ILE A 99 -9.08 -14.63 4.48
N ALA A 100 -10.38 -14.85 4.70
CA ALA A 100 -11.26 -13.86 5.31
C ALA A 100 -10.88 -13.55 6.76
N ALA A 101 -10.54 -14.57 7.55
CA ALA A 101 -10.05 -14.39 8.93
C ALA A 101 -8.70 -13.65 8.98
N LEU A 102 -7.83 -13.89 7.99
CA LEU A 102 -6.56 -13.17 7.84
C LEU A 102 -6.76 -11.72 7.34
N GLU A 103 -7.85 -11.44 6.62
CA GLU A 103 -8.21 -10.09 6.21
C GLU A 103 -8.55 -9.18 7.39
N ASP A 104 -9.05 -9.72 8.50
CA ASP A 104 -9.33 -8.96 9.74
C ASP A 104 -8.05 -8.46 10.44
N ASP A 105 -6.94 -9.17 10.30
CA ASP A 105 -5.63 -8.77 10.85
C ASP A 105 -4.90 -7.71 10.00
N VAL A 106 -5.36 -7.46 8.77
CA VAL A 106 -4.76 -6.51 7.84
C VAL A 106 -5.50 -5.18 7.88
N VAL A 107 -4.75 -4.09 8.04
CA VAL A 107 -5.32 -2.73 8.02
C VAL A 107 -5.88 -2.43 6.63
N MET A 108 -7.17 -2.75 6.45
CA MET A 108 -7.91 -2.50 5.24
C MET A 108 -8.21 -1.01 5.05
N TRP A 109 -8.34 -0.58 3.78
CA TRP A 109 -8.68 0.79 3.43
C TRP A 109 -10.13 1.13 3.80
N ASN A 110 -10.33 1.62 5.01
CA ASN A 110 -11.62 2.01 5.57
C ASN A 110 -11.75 3.55 5.67
N ALA A 111 -12.90 4.04 6.12
CA ALA A 111 -13.14 5.49 6.26
C ALA A 111 -12.15 6.16 7.22
N ARG A 112 -11.77 5.48 8.31
CA ARG A 112 -10.83 5.99 9.32
C ARG A 112 -9.40 6.06 8.76
N SER A 113 -8.91 5.00 8.10
CA SER A 113 -7.58 5.00 7.49
C SER A 113 -7.49 6.04 6.37
N ARG A 114 -8.56 6.25 5.60
CA ARG A 114 -8.67 7.31 4.60
C ARG A 114 -8.49 8.70 5.21
N ALA A 115 -9.21 8.97 6.29
CA ALA A 115 -9.15 10.25 6.96
C ALA A 115 -7.73 10.54 7.51
N TYR A 116 -7.13 9.59 8.22
CA TYR A 116 -5.75 9.74 8.73
C TYR A 116 -4.73 9.90 7.61
N THR A 117 -4.82 9.11 6.55
CA THR A 117 -3.91 9.22 5.40
C THR A 117 -4.02 10.59 4.74
N THR A 118 -5.24 11.13 4.58
CA THR A 118 -5.45 12.45 3.98
C THR A 118 -4.86 13.56 4.86
N VAL A 119 -4.97 13.46 6.20
CA VAL A 119 -4.32 14.40 7.13
C VAL A 119 -2.80 14.34 7.00
N VAL A 120 -2.22 13.13 6.99
CA VAL A 120 -0.77 12.95 6.84
C VAL A 120 -0.29 13.51 5.49
N LEU A 121 -1.03 13.27 4.41
CA LEU A 121 -0.71 13.81 3.08
C LEU A 121 -0.74 15.35 3.09
N GLY A 122 -1.75 15.95 3.70
CA GLY A 122 -1.82 17.40 3.86
C GLY A 122 -0.61 17.98 4.60
N LEU A 123 -0.19 17.34 5.69
CA LEU A 123 1.00 17.74 6.45
C LEU A 123 2.29 17.58 5.63
N VAL A 124 2.43 16.51 4.86
CA VAL A 124 3.59 16.29 3.97
C VAL A 124 3.66 17.36 2.88
N VAL A 125 2.53 17.71 2.26
CA VAL A 125 2.47 18.77 1.24
C VAL A 125 2.83 20.12 1.85
N LEU A 126 2.33 20.45 3.03
CA LEU A 126 2.68 21.69 3.75
C LEU A 126 4.16 21.75 4.14
N ALA A 127 4.73 20.64 4.58
CA ALA A 127 6.17 20.55 4.88
C ALA A 127 7.00 20.77 3.61
N GLY A 128 6.59 20.19 2.49
CA GLY A 128 7.23 20.40 1.18
C GLY A 128 7.15 21.86 0.72
N ALA A 129 6.00 22.52 0.93
CA ALA A 129 5.83 23.94 0.63
C ALA A 129 6.73 24.84 1.49
N ALA A 130 6.85 24.54 2.79
CA ALA A 130 7.72 25.27 3.71
C ALA A 130 9.20 25.14 3.31
N VAL A 131 9.65 23.94 2.92
CA VAL A 131 11.01 23.69 2.41
C VAL A 131 11.24 24.46 1.12
N ALA A 132 10.27 24.46 0.19
CA ALA A 132 10.37 25.16 -1.08
C ALA A 132 10.43 26.71 -0.89
N LEU A 133 9.66 27.27 0.07
CA LEU A 133 9.72 28.68 0.45
C LEU A 133 11.09 29.05 1.02
N ALA A 134 11.62 28.21 1.90
CA ALA A 134 12.92 28.43 2.52
C ALA A 134 14.06 28.36 1.47
N ALA A 135 14.00 27.44 0.52
CA ALA A 135 14.96 27.28 -0.56
C ALA A 135 14.90 28.42 -1.58
N GLY A 136 13.75 29.10 -1.73
CA GLY A 136 13.56 30.25 -2.66
C GLY A 136 14.23 31.54 -2.21
N GLY A 137 14.74 31.62 -0.96
CA GLY A 137 15.38 32.79 -0.37
C GLY A 137 16.82 33.06 -0.82
N GLY A 138 17.30 32.49 -1.92
CA GLY A 138 18.69 32.59 -2.41
C GLY A 138 19.69 31.79 -1.56
N ALA A 139 20.99 32.05 -1.72
CA ALA A 139 22.05 31.30 -1.05
C ALA A 139 21.96 31.33 0.49
N ALA A 140 21.63 32.50 1.05
CA ALA A 140 21.41 32.65 2.51
C ALA A 140 20.19 31.87 3.00
N GLY A 141 19.07 31.92 2.25
CA GLY A 141 17.87 31.16 2.55
C GLY A 141 18.08 29.66 2.42
N ALA A 142 18.86 29.23 1.44
CA ALA A 142 19.23 27.85 1.26
C ALA A 142 20.02 27.27 2.45
N VAL A 143 21.00 28.01 2.95
CA VAL A 143 21.79 27.63 4.14
C VAL A 143 20.92 27.65 5.39
N ALA A 144 20.09 28.71 5.55
CA ALA A 144 19.18 28.84 6.68
C ALA A 144 18.14 27.68 6.75
N ALA A 145 17.71 27.15 5.62
CA ALA A 145 16.82 26.00 5.56
C ALA A 145 17.56 24.67 5.67
N GLY A 146 18.73 24.54 5.05
CA GLY A 146 19.50 23.30 4.99
C GLY A 146 20.05 22.86 6.36
N VAL A 147 20.55 23.81 7.15
CA VAL A 147 21.16 23.51 8.46
C VAL A 147 20.16 22.88 9.44
N PRO A 148 18.96 23.44 9.68
CA PRO A 148 17.98 22.82 10.58
C PRO A 148 17.43 21.50 10.04
N LEU A 149 17.25 21.36 8.73
CA LEU A 149 16.85 20.09 8.13
C LEU A 149 17.91 19.00 8.34
N PHE A 150 19.19 19.34 8.18
CA PHE A 150 20.29 18.42 8.42
C PHE A 150 20.39 18.03 9.90
N ALA A 151 20.31 19.02 10.79
CA ALA A 151 20.35 18.78 12.23
C ALA A 151 19.18 17.92 12.71
N THR A 152 17.96 18.21 12.26
CA THR A 152 16.77 17.41 12.59
C THR A 152 16.80 16.03 11.95
N GLY A 153 17.34 15.93 10.72
CA GLY A 153 17.53 14.67 10.01
C GLY A 153 18.48 13.70 10.70
N LEU A 154 19.49 14.21 11.39
CA LEU A 154 20.39 13.42 12.24
C LEU A 154 19.80 13.17 13.64
N ALA A 155 19.16 14.16 14.23
CA ALA A 155 18.59 14.05 15.58
C ALA A 155 17.43 13.05 15.65
N ALA A 156 16.58 12.99 14.62
CA ALA A 156 15.40 12.14 14.60
C ALA A 156 15.72 10.63 14.76
N PRO A 157 16.64 10.02 13.98
CA PRO A 157 17.00 8.62 14.18
C PRO A 157 17.73 8.39 15.50
N LEU A 158 18.56 9.35 15.98
CA LEU A 158 19.22 9.26 17.28
C LEU A 158 18.21 9.26 18.43
N LEU A 159 17.17 10.08 18.36
CA LEU A 159 16.07 10.08 19.32
C LEU A 159 15.29 8.77 19.29
N ALA A 160 14.96 8.25 18.10
CA ALA A 160 14.30 6.96 17.95
C ALA A 160 15.11 5.82 18.56
N TRP A 161 16.41 5.80 18.31
CA TRP A 161 17.36 4.82 18.85
C TRP A 161 17.50 4.93 20.38
N SER A 162 17.63 6.16 20.91
CA SER A 162 17.74 6.39 22.35
C SER A 162 16.46 5.99 23.08
N ALA A 163 15.29 6.27 22.48
CA ALA A 163 13.98 5.86 23.02
C ALA A 163 13.85 4.34 23.04
N ALA A 164 14.38 3.64 22.04
CA ALA A 164 14.42 2.18 22.04
C ALA A 164 15.34 1.61 23.15
N ARG A 165 16.54 2.16 23.29
CA ARG A 165 17.51 1.68 24.31
C ARG A 165 17.12 2.00 25.74
N LYS A 166 16.52 3.17 25.97
CA LYS A 166 16.12 3.61 27.32
C LYS A 166 14.71 3.17 27.69
N HIS A 167 14.07 2.33 26.87
CA HIS A 167 12.71 1.81 27.10
C HIS A 167 11.68 2.93 27.39
N TRP A 168 11.80 4.07 26.72
CA TRP A 168 10.83 5.13 26.86
C TRP A 168 9.43 4.65 26.44
N PRO A 169 8.34 5.09 27.08
CA PRO A 169 6.98 4.68 26.76
C PRO A 169 6.48 5.33 25.44
N VAL A 170 7.28 5.18 24.38
CA VAL A 170 6.95 5.71 23.04
C VAL A 170 6.45 4.54 22.18
N PRO A 171 5.25 4.63 21.57
CA PRO A 171 4.71 3.60 20.70
C PRO A 171 5.69 3.27 19.54
N ALA A 172 5.77 1.98 19.18
CA ALA A 172 6.68 1.51 18.13
C ALA A 172 6.44 2.26 16.80
N ALA A 173 5.17 2.54 16.46
CA ALA A 173 4.82 3.30 15.25
C ALA A 173 5.41 4.71 15.24
N VAL A 174 5.43 5.41 16.39
CA VAL A 174 6.01 6.75 16.49
C VAL A 174 7.52 6.70 16.36
N ARG A 175 8.18 5.69 16.97
CA ARG A 175 9.64 5.49 16.83
C ARG A 175 10.04 5.22 15.38
N THR A 176 9.28 4.37 14.68
CA THR A 176 9.56 4.08 13.26
C THR A 176 9.32 5.29 12.37
N ALA A 177 8.25 6.06 12.61
CA ALA A 177 7.97 7.30 11.88
C ALA A 177 9.08 8.34 12.11
N LEU A 178 9.52 8.51 13.36
CA LEU A 178 10.61 9.42 13.70
C LEU A 178 11.93 9.01 13.02
N ALA A 179 12.25 7.72 13.04
CA ALA A 179 13.43 7.20 12.35
C ALA A 179 13.34 7.41 10.84
N ALA A 180 12.20 7.08 10.22
CA ALA A 180 11.97 7.22 8.77
C ALA A 180 12.01 8.68 8.28
N ALA A 181 11.72 9.65 9.15
CA ALA A 181 11.82 11.08 8.83
C ALA A 181 13.26 11.52 8.49
N ALA A 182 14.29 10.77 8.89
CA ALA A 182 15.68 11.05 8.53
C ALA A 182 15.89 11.09 7.01
N CYS A 183 15.24 10.20 6.26
CA CYS A 183 15.40 10.13 4.81
C CYS A 183 14.95 11.42 4.09
N PRO A 184 13.71 11.92 4.21
CA PRO A 184 13.29 13.14 3.55
C PRO A 184 13.97 14.39 4.11
N LEU A 185 14.32 14.43 5.41
CA LEU A 185 14.99 15.58 6.01
C LEU A 185 16.43 15.74 5.49
N LEU A 186 17.21 14.67 5.43
CA LEU A 186 18.58 14.71 4.88
C LEU A 186 18.56 14.99 3.38
N THR A 187 17.62 14.41 2.65
CA THR A 187 17.44 14.70 1.22
C THR A 187 17.10 16.16 0.97
N GLY A 188 16.18 16.72 1.75
CA GLY A 188 15.78 18.12 1.70
C GLY A 188 16.95 19.07 2.05
N ALA A 189 17.75 18.71 3.06
CA ALA A 189 18.96 19.45 3.43
C ALA A 189 19.95 19.54 2.28
N VAL A 190 20.20 18.44 1.58
CA VAL A 190 21.13 18.39 0.43
C VAL A 190 20.57 19.13 -0.78
N LEU A 191 19.27 19.03 -1.04
CA LEU A 191 18.62 19.76 -2.14
C LEU A 191 18.63 21.29 -1.91
N ALA A 192 18.67 21.73 -0.66
CA ALA A 192 18.84 23.14 -0.30
C ALA A 192 20.24 23.68 -0.61
N LEU A 193 21.26 22.82 -0.76
CA LEU A 193 22.62 23.26 -1.08
C LEU A 193 22.73 23.80 -2.50
N PRO A 194 23.47 24.89 -2.74
CA PRO A 194 23.69 25.48 -4.05
C PRO A 194 24.68 24.68 -4.90
N LEU A 195 24.41 23.39 -5.14
CA LEU A 195 25.23 22.54 -5.98
C LEU A 195 25.04 22.90 -7.46
N SER A 196 26.14 23.01 -8.20
CA SER A 196 26.12 23.26 -9.63
C SER A 196 25.85 21.96 -10.40
N GLY A 197 24.82 22.01 -11.28
CA GLY A 197 24.46 20.90 -12.15
C GLY A 197 23.41 19.96 -11.56
N LEU A 198 22.43 19.61 -12.41
CA LEU A 198 21.32 18.73 -12.04
C LEU A 198 21.80 17.33 -11.62
N GLY A 199 22.78 16.76 -12.35
CA GLY A 199 23.31 15.44 -12.05
C GLY A 199 23.97 15.35 -10.67
N ALA A 200 24.77 16.36 -10.31
CA ALA A 200 25.41 16.42 -9.00
C ALA A 200 24.38 16.55 -7.86
N ARG A 201 23.35 17.39 -8.06
CA ARG A 201 22.23 17.53 -7.08
C ARG A 201 21.48 16.21 -6.88
N LEU A 202 21.17 15.52 -7.98
CA LEU A 202 20.45 14.24 -7.92
C LEU A 202 21.31 13.15 -7.26
N ALA A 203 22.60 13.04 -7.62
CA ALA A 203 23.50 12.08 -7.00
C ALA A 203 23.65 12.33 -5.49
N ALA A 204 23.82 13.59 -5.10
CA ALA A 204 23.94 13.97 -3.69
C ALA A 204 22.62 13.73 -2.92
N ALA A 205 21.46 14.03 -3.53
CA ALA A 205 20.15 13.79 -2.94
C ALA A 205 19.88 12.29 -2.75
N LEU A 206 20.21 11.45 -3.74
CA LEU A 206 20.08 9.99 -3.65
C LEU A 206 21.02 9.41 -2.59
N ALA A 207 22.26 9.90 -2.50
CA ALA A 207 23.19 9.49 -1.45
C ALA A 207 22.68 9.87 -0.06
N ALA A 208 22.14 11.09 0.10
CA ALA A 208 21.55 11.55 1.36
C ALA A 208 20.29 10.73 1.73
N ALA A 209 19.44 10.39 0.75
CA ALA A 209 18.29 9.53 0.95
C ALA A 209 18.70 8.14 1.44
N LEU A 210 19.72 7.55 0.82
CA LEU A 210 20.25 6.24 1.21
C LEU A 210 20.86 6.27 2.63
N ILE A 211 21.65 7.30 2.95
CA ILE A 211 22.22 7.48 4.29
C ILE A 211 21.10 7.65 5.33
N GLY A 212 20.06 8.45 5.02
CA GLY A 212 18.91 8.65 5.89
C GLY A 212 18.11 7.36 6.10
N ALA A 213 17.90 6.58 5.04
CA ALA A 213 17.22 5.30 5.11
C ALA A 213 18.04 4.26 5.91
N LEU A 214 19.35 4.24 5.75
CA LEU A 214 20.23 3.38 6.53
C LEU A 214 20.23 3.76 8.01
N ALA A 215 20.31 5.06 8.32
CA ALA A 215 20.20 5.56 9.69
C ALA A 215 18.85 5.21 10.32
N ALA A 216 17.74 5.31 9.56
CA ALA A 216 16.42 4.91 9.99
C ALA A 216 16.35 3.42 10.31
N TYR A 217 16.88 2.56 9.45
CA TYR A 217 16.91 1.11 9.66
C TYR A 217 17.75 0.72 10.89
N LEU A 218 18.92 1.32 11.07
CA LEU A 218 19.79 1.07 12.23
C LEU A 218 19.16 1.55 13.55
N ALA A 219 18.42 2.65 13.51
CA ALA A 219 17.76 3.23 14.69
C ALA A 219 16.48 2.46 15.12
N ALA A 220 15.71 1.98 14.16
CA ALA A 220 14.46 1.25 14.40
C ALA A 220 14.28 0.18 13.30
N PRO A 221 14.89 -1.01 13.45
CA PRO A 221 14.77 -2.08 12.48
C PRO A 221 13.31 -2.54 12.43
N SER A 222 12.63 -2.26 11.32
CA SER A 222 11.22 -2.53 11.12
C SER A 222 10.93 -2.70 9.62
N ALA A 223 9.80 -3.33 9.28
CA ALA A 223 9.42 -3.50 7.88
C ALA A 223 9.39 -2.17 7.10
N PRO A 224 8.79 -1.06 7.60
CA PRO A 224 8.78 0.21 6.87
C PRO A 224 10.18 0.80 6.65
N THR A 225 11.10 0.72 7.62
CA THR A 225 12.47 1.24 7.45
C THR A 225 13.30 0.37 6.49
N MET A 226 13.06 -0.93 6.46
CA MET A 226 13.65 -1.84 5.48
C MET A 226 13.15 -1.54 4.06
N VAL A 227 11.85 -1.28 3.89
CA VAL A 227 11.25 -0.85 2.62
C VAL A 227 11.88 0.43 2.12
N LEU A 228 12.04 1.41 3.02
CA LEU A 228 12.66 2.69 2.69
C LEU A 228 14.10 2.50 2.20
N LEU A 229 14.89 1.68 2.89
CA LEU A 229 16.26 1.35 2.51
C LEU A 229 16.31 0.63 1.16
N ALA A 230 15.46 -0.38 0.94
CA ALA A 230 15.38 -1.10 -0.31
C ALA A 230 14.97 -0.20 -1.48
N GLY A 231 14.01 0.70 -1.27
CA GLY A 231 13.55 1.67 -2.27
C GLY A 231 14.63 2.68 -2.66
N CYS A 232 15.34 3.24 -1.68
CA CYS A 232 16.47 4.13 -1.95
C CYS A 232 17.63 3.38 -2.64
N GLY A 233 17.89 2.13 -2.25
CA GLY A 233 18.88 1.28 -2.90
C GLY A 233 18.53 0.97 -4.35
N LEU A 234 17.27 0.64 -4.62
CA LEU A 234 16.76 0.41 -5.97
C LEU A 234 16.86 1.67 -6.83
N ALA A 235 16.48 2.84 -6.29
CA ALA A 235 16.59 4.11 -6.99
C ALA A 235 18.05 4.43 -7.36
N LEU A 236 18.98 4.18 -6.44
CA LEU A 236 20.40 4.35 -6.72
C LEU A 236 20.90 3.36 -7.78
N LEU A 237 20.51 2.10 -7.70
CA LEU A 237 20.88 1.04 -8.64
C LEU A 237 20.38 1.34 -10.05
N LEU A 238 19.19 1.93 -10.19
CA LEU A 238 18.67 2.36 -11.48
C LEU A 238 19.35 3.65 -11.99
N ALA A 239 19.75 4.55 -11.09
CA ALA A 239 20.38 5.81 -11.48
C ALA A 239 21.84 5.64 -11.95
N VAL A 240 22.59 4.71 -11.33
CA VAL A 240 24.03 4.51 -11.65
C VAL A 240 24.28 4.16 -13.12
N PRO A 241 23.63 3.16 -13.75
CA PRO A 241 23.86 2.86 -15.16
C PRO A 241 23.49 4.02 -16.09
N LEU A 242 22.47 4.81 -15.75
CA LEU A 242 22.05 5.97 -16.55
C LEU A 242 23.11 7.08 -16.52
N VAL A 243 23.72 7.29 -15.35
CA VAL A 243 24.85 8.22 -15.21
C VAL A 243 26.07 7.73 -16.00
N LEU A 244 26.35 6.42 -15.97
CA LEU A 244 27.49 5.81 -16.69
C LEU A 244 27.34 5.92 -18.22
N VAL A 245 26.13 5.76 -18.73
CA VAL A 245 25.83 5.87 -20.17
C VAL A 245 25.77 7.34 -20.63
N ARG A 246 25.93 8.32 -19.71
CA ARG A 246 25.77 9.75 -19.99
C ARG A 246 24.45 10.11 -20.67
N ALA A 247 23.39 9.33 -20.39
CA ALA A 247 22.05 9.63 -20.88
C ALA A 247 21.57 10.97 -20.30
N ASN A 248 20.78 11.69 -21.07
CA ASN A 248 20.11 12.87 -20.54
C ASN A 248 19.24 12.45 -19.34
N PRO A 249 19.40 13.05 -18.18
CA PRO A 249 18.69 12.61 -16.96
C PRO A 249 17.17 12.67 -17.13
N THR A 250 16.66 13.54 -17.99
CA THR A 250 15.22 13.67 -18.30
C THR A 250 14.68 12.50 -19.12
N GLU A 251 15.42 12.07 -20.15
CA GLU A 251 15.06 10.93 -20.99
C GLU A 251 15.09 9.64 -20.17
N ALA A 252 16.16 9.47 -19.39
CA ALA A 252 16.30 8.35 -18.49
C ALA A 252 15.17 8.27 -17.44
N ALA A 253 14.84 9.41 -16.83
CA ALA A 253 13.73 9.49 -15.87
C ALA A 253 12.38 9.17 -16.53
N ALA A 254 12.15 9.62 -17.77
CA ALA A 254 10.93 9.32 -18.52
C ALA A 254 10.79 7.81 -18.78
N ALA A 255 11.85 7.17 -19.26
CA ALA A 255 11.86 5.73 -19.53
C ALA A 255 11.61 4.91 -18.25
N VAL A 256 12.37 5.21 -17.18
CA VAL A 256 12.24 4.51 -15.90
C VAL A 256 10.84 4.71 -15.29
N ALA A 257 10.31 5.94 -15.32
CA ALA A 257 8.99 6.23 -14.76
C ALA A 257 7.89 5.41 -15.45
N VAL A 258 7.90 5.34 -16.78
CA VAL A 258 6.91 4.57 -17.55
C VAL A 258 7.08 3.07 -17.31
N VAL A 259 8.30 2.54 -17.35
CA VAL A 259 8.55 1.11 -17.10
C VAL A 259 8.10 0.72 -15.70
N VAL A 260 8.51 1.47 -14.67
CA VAL A 260 8.14 1.17 -13.28
C VAL A 260 6.63 1.30 -13.05
N PHE A 261 5.96 2.27 -13.69
CA PHE A 261 4.50 2.39 -13.64
C PHE A 261 3.79 1.15 -14.21
N HIS A 262 4.29 0.59 -15.33
CA HIS A 262 3.73 -0.63 -15.90
C HIS A 262 4.07 -1.88 -15.06
N VAL A 263 5.26 -1.94 -14.48
CA VAL A 263 5.62 -2.98 -13.50
C VAL A 263 4.67 -2.97 -12.31
N LEU A 264 4.34 -1.80 -11.77
CA LEU A 264 3.32 -1.67 -10.72
C LEU A 264 1.98 -2.30 -11.13
N ALA A 265 1.61 -2.27 -12.43
CA ALA A 265 0.37 -2.87 -12.93
C ALA A 265 0.38 -4.39 -12.87
N VAL A 266 1.53 -5.00 -13.05
CA VAL A 266 1.71 -6.46 -13.09
C VAL A 266 2.03 -7.03 -11.70
N LEU A 267 2.48 -6.17 -10.79
CA LEU A 267 2.96 -6.56 -9.45
C LEU A 267 2.02 -7.48 -8.67
N PRO A 268 0.70 -7.24 -8.58
CA PRO A 268 -0.20 -8.14 -7.87
C PRO A 268 -0.24 -9.55 -8.47
N ARG A 269 -0.14 -9.66 -9.79
CA ARG A 269 -0.09 -10.94 -10.50
C ARG A 269 1.22 -11.66 -10.25
N LEU A 270 2.35 -10.94 -10.26
CA LEU A 270 3.65 -11.51 -9.94
C LEU A 270 3.71 -12.00 -8.49
N ALA A 271 3.17 -11.22 -7.55
CA ALA A 271 3.13 -11.60 -6.15
C ALA A 271 2.32 -12.90 -5.93
N SER A 272 1.19 -13.08 -6.61
CA SER A 272 0.41 -14.31 -6.53
C SER A 272 1.14 -15.51 -7.16
N GLN A 273 1.86 -15.32 -8.27
CA GLN A 273 2.64 -16.39 -8.90
C GLN A 273 3.82 -16.85 -8.04
N VAL A 274 4.50 -15.92 -7.37
CA VAL A 274 5.60 -16.25 -6.44
C VAL A 274 5.08 -17.03 -5.22
N ALA A 275 3.84 -16.79 -4.79
CA ALA A 275 3.22 -17.53 -3.71
C ALA A 275 2.92 -19.00 -4.05
N THR A 276 2.65 -19.28 -5.34
CA THR A 276 2.33 -20.63 -5.81
C THR A 276 3.56 -21.47 -6.19
N LEU A 277 4.78 -20.91 -6.13
CA LEU A 277 6.05 -21.63 -6.37
C LEU A 277 6.56 -22.28 -5.08
N PRO A 278 7.11 -23.45 -5.10
CA PRO A 278 6.57 -24.77 -4.86
C PRO A 278 6.44 -25.14 -3.40
N PRO A 279 5.49 -26.00 -3.07
CA PRO A 279 5.36 -26.54 -1.74
C PRO A 279 6.24 -27.79 -1.60
N GLY A 280 7.17 -27.74 -0.68
CA GLY A 280 7.75 -28.97 -0.14
C GLY A 280 6.94 -29.58 0.99
N THR A 281 5.95 -28.88 1.54
CA THR A 281 5.20 -29.31 2.73
C THR A 281 3.76 -28.82 2.65
N THR A 282 2.84 -29.77 2.59
CA THR A 282 1.39 -29.60 2.59
C THR A 282 0.84 -29.57 4.02
N GLU A 283 1.37 -28.75 4.90
CA GLU A 283 0.74 -28.47 6.19
C GLU A 283 -0.05 -27.17 6.10
N MET A 284 -1.32 -27.23 6.46
CA MET A 284 -2.29 -26.13 6.42
C MET A 284 -1.85 -24.90 7.23
N ASP A 285 -1.01 -25.07 8.25
CA ASP A 285 -0.40 -24.00 9.05
C ASP A 285 0.48 -23.03 8.23
N ASP A 286 0.90 -23.42 7.02
CA ASP A 286 1.80 -22.61 6.18
C ASP A 286 1.07 -21.66 5.22
N VAL A 287 -0.25 -21.82 5.01
CA VAL A 287 -1.04 -20.96 4.11
C VAL A 287 -1.12 -19.52 4.64
N ALA A 288 -1.47 -19.35 5.91
CA ALA A 288 -1.53 -18.05 6.57
C ALA A 288 -0.17 -17.34 6.57
N GLY A 289 0.90 -18.09 6.83
CA GLY A 289 2.28 -17.61 6.76
C GLY A 289 2.65 -17.15 5.36
N THR A 290 2.25 -17.92 4.35
CA THR A 290 2.50 -17.61 2.93
C THR A 290 1.74 -16.37 2.48
N VAL A 291 0.46 -16.24 2.80
CA VAL A 291 -0.36 -15.05 2.48
C VAL A 291 0.23 -13.79 3.12
N ARG A 292 0.60 -13.82 4.39
CA ARG A 292 1.27 -12.69 5.08
C ARG A 292 2.60 -12.34 4.43
N ARG A 293 3.38 -13.32 4.01
CA ARG A 293 4.67 -13.10 3.31
C ARG A 293 4.46 -12.41 1.97
N VAL A 294 3.47 -12.86 1.19
CA VAL A 294 3.10 -12.27 -0.10
C VAL A 294 2.60 -10.84 0.06
N GLN A 295 1.73 -10.57 1.02
CA GLN A 295 1.23 -9.22 1.30
C GLN A 295 2.38 -8.28 1.70
N ARG A 296 3.30 -8.72 2.56
CA ARG A 296 4.49 -7.94 2.93
C ARG A 296 5.37 -7.66 1.73
N LEU A 297 5.62 -8.66 0.88
CA LEU A 297 6.40 -8.51 -0.34
C LEU A 297 5.74 -7.52 -1.31
N LEU A 298 4.43 -7.62 -1.49
CA LEU A 298 3.67 -6.72 -2.36
C LEU A 298 3.73 -5.27 -1.86
N VAL A 299 3.56 -5.02 -0.57
CA VAL A 299 3.68 -3.69 0.03
C VAL A 299 5.10 -3.16 -0.15
N LEU A 300 6.12 -3.98 0.13
CA LEU A 300 7.52 -3.62 -0.01
C LEU A 300 7.86 -3.23 -1.44
N LEU A 301 7.50 -4.08 -2.39
CA LEU A 301 7.82 -3.86 -3.80
C LEU A 301 7.05 -2.65 -4.38
N ASN A 302 5.77 -2.51 -4.03
CA ASN A 302 4.97 -1.35 -4.42
C ASN A 302 5.56 -0.04 -3.89
N THR A 303 5.97 0.00 -2.63
CA THR A 303 6.55 1.20 -2.02
C THR A 303 7.91 1.53 -2.62
N ALA A 304 8.74 0.51 -2.90
CA ALA A 304 10.02 0.70 -3.59
C ALA A 304 9.83 1.29 -5.01
N CYS A 305 8.86 0.77 -5.77
CA CYS A 305 8.51 1.32 -7.08
C CYS A 305 7.99 2.77 -6.99
N CYS A 306 7.13 3.08 -6.00
CA CYS A 306 6.65 4.44 -5.77
C CYS A 306 7.80 5.41 -5.47
N LEU A 307 8.77 5.02 -4.64
CA LEU A 307 9.93 5.85 -4.35
C LEU A 307 10.77 6.12 -5.62
N ALA A 308 10.98 5.10 -6.45
CA ALA A 308 11.68 5.29 -7.72
C ALA A 308 10.93 6.26 -8.66
N ILE A 309 9.61 6.14 -8.75
CA ILE A 309 8.77 7.04 -9.55
C ILE A 309 8.82 8.47 -9.01
N ILE A 310 8.78 8.69 -7.69
CA ILE A 310 8.89 10.03 -7.08
C ILE A 310 10.15 10.74 -7.57
N VAL A 311 11.30 10.03 -7.55
CA VAL A 311 12.57 10.59 -8.04
C VAL A 311 12.48 10.94 -9.53
N CYS A 312 11.92 10.05 -10.35
CA CYS A 312 11.74 10.31 -11.78
C CYS A 312 10.82 11.50 -12.05
N LEU A 313 9.69 11.61 -11.35
CA LEU A 313 8.75 12.73 -11.49
C LEU A 313 9.38 14.05 -11.04
N ALA A 314 10.21 14.04 -9.99
CA ALA A 314 10.96 15.21 -9.56
C ALA A 314 11.96 15.67 -10.64
N VAL A 315 12.67 14.75 -11.29
CA VAL A 315 13.59 15.07 -12.40
C VAL A 315 12.82 15.64 -13.60
N LEU A 316 11.71 14.99 -13.99
CA LEU A 316 10.88 15.43 -15.10
C LEU A 316 10.25 16.81 -14.85
N SER A 317 9.86 17.13 -13.63
CA SER A 317 9.28 18.42 -13.27
C SER A 317 10.27 19.59 -13.39
N VAL A 318 11.59 19.31 -13.24
CA VAL A 318 12.65 20.32 -13.38
C VAL A 318 13.03 20.56 -14.84
N SER A 319 12.72 19.62 -15.75
CA SER A 319 13.04 19.74 -17.17
C SER A 319 12.22 20.80 -17.88
N ASP A 320 12.77 21.38 -18.95
CA ASP A 320 12.12 22.47 -19.68
C ASP A 320 11.16 22.00 -20.80
N GLY A 321 11.03 20.69 -21.02
CA GLY A 321 10.19 20.11 -22.06
C GLY A 321 8.70 20.03 -21.70
N TRP A 322 7.81 20.46 -22.62
CA TRP A 322 6.36 20.30 -22.45
C TRP A 322 5.92 18.84 -22.32
N PHE A 323 6.59 17.94 -23.04
CA PHE A 323 6.33 16.49 -22.96
C PHE A 323 6.66 15.92 -21.58
N ALA A 324 7.72 16.41 -20.95
CA ALA A 324 8.10 15.99 -19.59
C ALA A 324 7.09 16.46 -18.56
N LEU A 325 6.59 17.69 -18.68
CA LEU A 325 5.51 18.20 -17.82
C LEU A 325 4.22 17.42 -18.03
N GLY A 326 3.84 17.16 -19.29
CA GLY A 326 2.69 16.34 -19.64
C GLY A 326 2.78 14.92 -19.11
N LEU A 327 3.97 14.29 -19.18
CA LEU A 327 4.22 12.97 -18.62
C LEU A 327 4.11 12.95 -17.11
N THR A 328 4.64 13.97 -16.43
CA THR A 328 4.53 14.10 -14.96
C THR A 328 3.08 14.25 -14.53
N LEU A 329 2.29 15.06 -15.22
CA LEU A 329 0.86 15.22 -14.98
C LEU A 329 0.11 13.89 -15.20
N CYS A 330 0.35 13.26 -16.33
CA CYS A 330 -0.29 12.02 -16.73
C CYS A 330 -0.03 10.89 -15.70
N LEU A 331 1.23 10.66 -15.33
CA LEU A 331 1.61 9.65 -14.36
C LEU A 331 1.14 10.00 -12.94
N GLY A 332 1.21 11.28 -12.54
CA GLY A 332 0.70 11.72 -11.24
C GLY A 332 -0.79 11.42 -11.06
N VAL A 333 -1.61 11.78 -12.05
CA VAL A 333 -3.06 11.49 -12.05
C VAL A 333 -3.32 9.98 -12.15
N ALA A 334 -2.57 9.26 -12.99
CA ALA A 334 -2.71 7.81 -13.13
C ALA A 334 -2.45 7.07 -11.81
N LEU A 335 -1.46 7.49 -11.03
CA LEU A 335 -1.15 6.93 -9.71
C LEU A 335 -2.27 7.20 -8.70
N LEU A 336 -2.84 8.41 -8.68
CA LEU A 336 -4.00 8.73 -7.83
C LEU A 336 -5.21 7.88 -8.20
N CYS A 337 -5.52 7.74 -9.49
CA CYS A 337 -6.61 6.89 -9.96
C CYS A 337 -6.37 5.41 -9.61
N ARG A 338 -5.12 4.95 -9.71
CA ARG A 338 -4.74 3.58 -9.37
C ARG A 338 -4.88 3.28 -7.87
N ALA A 339 -4.66 4.27 -6.99
CA ALA A 339 -4.84 4.12 -5.56
C ALA A 339 -6.26 3.64 -5.19
N SER A 340 -7.29 4.02 -6.00
CA SER A 340 -8.67 3.60 -5.76
C SER A 340 -8.93 2.10 -6.02
N SER A 341 -8.06 1.41 -6.76
CA SER A 341 -8.19 -0.02 -7.06
C SER A 341 -7.59 -0.94 -6.01
N SER A 342 -6.80 -0.39 -5.08
CA SER A 342 -6.09 -1.15 -4.04
C SER A 342 -6.91 -1.22 -2.74
N ARG A 343 -6.81 -2.36 -2.02
CA ARG A 343 -7.50 -2.57 -0.73
C ARG A 343 -6.59 -2.33 0.47
N LEU A 344 -5.29 -2.53 0.30
CA LEU A 344 -4.30 -2.43 1.36
C LEU A 344 -3.97 -0.97 1.63
N THR A 345 -4.16 -0.51 2.88
CA THR A 345 -3.91 0.88 3.28
C THR A 345 -2.49 1.35 2.96
N ALA A 346 -1.49 0.49 3.18
CA ALA A 346 -0.09 0.82 2.92
C ALA A 346 0.18 1.06 1.41
N VAL A 347 -0.43 0.25 0.53
CA VAL A 347 -0.30 0.40 -0.92
C VAL A 347 -0.98 1.68 -1.40
N VAL A 348 -2.20 1.93 -0.92
CA VAL A 348 -2.96 3.14 -1.25
C VAL A 348 -2.20 4.40 -0.80
N ALA A 349 -1.69 4.42 0.43
CA ALA A 349 -0.93 5.55 0.96
C ALA A 349 0.33 5.84 0.13
N ALA A 350 1.08 4.81 -0.27
CA ALA A 350 2.26 4.95 -1.11
C ALA A 350 1.93 5.52 -2.50
N LEU A 351 0.85 5.04 -3.14
CA LEU A 351 0.40 5.54 -4.45
C LEU A 351 -0.09 6.99 -4.37
N LEU A 352 -0.84 7.35 -3.32
CA LEU A 352 -1.31 8.71 -3.09
C LEU A 352 -0.13 9.68 -2.85
N LEU A 353 0.83 9.29 -2.01
CA LEU A 353 2.05 10.08 -1.79
C LEU A 353 2.82 10.29 -3.09
N CYS A 354 2.98 9.24 -3.90
CA CYS A 354 3.69 9.31 -5.16
C CYS A 354 2.98 10.23 -6.18
N GLY A 355 1.66 10.09 -6.34
CA GLY A 355 0.87 10.94 -7.22
C GLY A 355 0.90 12.41 -6.79
N LEU A 356 0.72 12.68 -5.49
CA LEU A 356 0.77 14.04 -4.95
C LEU A 356 2.17 14.65 -5.01
N ALA A 357 3.24 13.88 -4.84
CA ALA A 357 4.61 14.36 -4.99
C ALA A 357 4.87 14.84 -6.43
N GLY A 358 4.43 14.06 -7.43
CA GLY A 358 4.53 14.46 -8.85
C GLY A 358 3.73 15.72 -9.17
N LEU A 359 2.46 15.77 -8.76
CA LEU A 359 1.61 16.94 -8.97
C LEU A 359 2.08 18.16 -8.18
N GLY A 360 2.58 17.97 -6.97
CA GLY A 360 3.18 19.03 -6.15
C GLY A 360 4.43 19.63 -6.80
N ALA A 361 5.31 18.78 -7.34
CA ALA A 361 6.48 19.23 -8.08
C ALA A 361 6.11 20.04 -9.33
N LEU A 362 5.03 19.64 -10.02
CA LEU A 362 4.43 20.41 -11.11
C LEU A 362 3.90 21.76 -10.66
N LEU A 363 3.13 21.80 -9.58
CA LEU A 363 2.57 23.04 -9.02
C LEU A 363 3.65 24.06 -8.63
N LEU A 364 4.82 23.59 -8.21
CA LEU A 364 5.95 24.45 -7.92
C LEU A 364 6.51 25.15 -9.16
N ARG A 365 6.36 24.56 -10.36
CA ARG A 365 7.00 25.01 -11.61
C ARG A 365 6.04 25.65 -12.61
N VAL A 366 4.82 25.14 -12.72
CA VAL A 366 3.83 25.58 -13.73
C VAL A 366 3.53 27.07 -13.68
N PRO A 367 3.38 27.73 -12.50
CA PRO A 367 3.11 29.17 -12.45
C PRO A 367 4.16 30.02 -13.15
N TYR A 368 5.44 29.63 -13.09
CA TYR A 368 6.54 30.35 -13.74
C TYR A 368 6.55 30.20 -15.26
N ARG A 369 5.96 29.12 -15.79
CA ARG A 369 6.02 28.79 -17.23
C ARG A 369 4.80 29.23 -17.99
N LEU A 370 3.60 29.13 -17.39
CA LEU A 370 2.35 29.43 -18.08
C LEU A 370 2.05 30.93 -18.14
N SER A 371 2.53 31.69 -17.18
CA SER A 371 2.13 33.09 -17.08
C SER A 371 2.88 34.01 -18.04
N GLY A 372 4.04 33.63 -18.56
CA GLY A 372 4.92 34.55 -19.31
C GLY A 372 5.28 35.82 -18.51
N LEU A 373 4.83 35.89 -17.27
CA LEU A 373 5.03 36.98 -16.32
C LEU A 373 6.19 36.58 -15.41
N ASP A 374 7.05 37.54 -15.06
CA ASP A 374 8.05 37.38 -14.00
C ASP A 374 7.37 37.27 -12.65
N LEU A 375 6.73 36.12 -12.37
CA LEU A 375 6.11 35.87 -11.09
C LEU A 375 7.17 35.75 -9.99
N PRO A 376 6.91 36.30 -8.82
CA PRO A 376 7.84 36.24 -7.70
C PRO A 376 8.07 34.78 -7.27
N GLY A 377 9.30 34.48 -6.85
CA GLY A 377 9.77 33.11 -6.50
C GLY A 377 8.94 32.36 -5.47
N TRP A 378 8.04 33.05 -4.75
CA TRP A 378 7.14 32.46 -3.77
C TRP A 378 5.80 31.97 -4.34
N SER A 379 5.50 32.23 -5.63
CA SER A 379 4.19 31.88 -6.22
C SER A 379 3.94 30.36 -6.30
N GLY A 380 4.96 29.57 -6.67
CA GLY A 380 4.87 28.11 -6.68
C GLY A 380 4.69 27.51 -5.28
N PRO A 381 5.56 27.83 -4.31
CA PRO A 381 5.37 27.43 -2.92
C PRO A 381 4.04 27.87 -2.32
N LEU A 382 3.53 29.06 -2.67
CA LEU A 382 2.21 29.50 -2.23
C LEU A 382 1.09 28.62 -2.78
N ALA A 383 1.14 28.28 -4.08
CA ALA A 383 0.17 27.38 -4.69
C ALA A 383 0.17 26.02 -4.00
N LEU A 384 1.36 25.47 -3.70
CA LEU A 384 1.50 24.21 -2.97
C LEU A 384 0.96 24.31 -1.54
N THR A 385 1.17 25.45 -0.86
CA THR A 385 0.62 25.71 0.48
C THR A 385 -0.91 25.70 0.46
N ILE A 386 -1.54 26.36 -0.52
CA ILE A 386 -2.99 26.39 -0.67
C ILE A 386 -3.54 24.95 -0.84
N VAL A 387 -2.92 24.16 -1.73
CA VAL A 387 -3.31 22.76 -1.93
C VAL A 387 -3.14 21.94 -0.66
N GLY A 388 -2.02 22.10 0.05
CA GLY A 388 -1.76 21.42 1.32
C GLY A 388 -2.81 21.75 2.39
N VAL A 389 -3.19 23.01 2.52
CA VAL A 389 -4.26 23.44 3.44
C VAL A 389 -5.61 22.83 3.06
N ILE A 390 -5.96 22.79 1.77
CA ILE A 390 -7.21 22.19 1.29
C ILE A 390 -7.23 20.69 1.59
N VAL A 391 -6.15 19.97 1.30
CA VAL A 391 -6.03 18.53 1.57
C VAL A 391 -6.10 18.24 3.07
N LEU A 392 -5.40 19.03 3.89
CA LEU A 392 -5.44 18.91 5.35
C LEU A 392 -6.84 19.15 5.89
N TRP A 393 -7.50 20.22 5.44
CA TRP A 393 -8.86 20.53 5.86
C TRP A 393 -9.85 19.44 5.46
N ALA A 394 -9.75 18.92 4.22
CA ALA A 394 -10.56 17.80 3.76
C ALA A 394 -10.34 16.54 4.63
N GLY A 395 -9.09 16.25 5.00
CA GLY A 395 -8.75 15.15 5.90
C GLY A 395 -9.35 15.31 7.29
N LEU A 396 -9.28 16.50 7.87
CA LEU A 396 -9.91 16.82 9.15
C LEU A 396 -11.43 16.67 9.11
N VAL A 397 -12.09 17.18 8.06
CA VAL A 397 -13.54 17.00 7.86
C VAL A 397 -13.90 15.52 7.75
N MET A 398 -13.08 14.73 7.03
CA MET A 398 -13.28 13.28 6.96
C MET A 398 -13.10 12.60 8.32
N CYS A 399 -12.14 13.01 9.14
CA CYS A 399 -11.98 12.52 10.50
C CYS A 399 -13.22 12.78 11.36
N PHE A 400 -13.76 13.99 11.31
CA PHE A 400 -15.00 14.32 12.02
C PHE A 400 -16.20 13.49 11.52
N ARG A 401 -16.36 13.34 10.20
CA ARG A 401 -17.44 12.54 9.62
C ARG A 401 -17.31 11.05 9.91
N SER A 402 -16.10 10.50 9.87
CA SER A 402 -15.88 9.07 10.15
C SER A 402 -16.14 8.70 11.63
N SER A 403 -16.09 9.67 12.54
CA SER A 403 -16.48 9.46 13.95
C SER A 403 -18.00 9.47 14.15
N LEU A 404 -18.77 10.03 13.22
CA LEU A 404 -20.22 10.21 13.33
C LEU A 404 -21.04 9.21 12.49
N GLN A 405 -20.44 8.58 11.49
CA GLN A 405 -21.13 7.67 10.58
C GLN A 405 -20.29 6.41 10.31
N GLN A 406 -20.81 5.26 10.73
CA GLN A 406 -20.47 3.98 10.10
C GLN A 406 -21.09 3.94 8.69
N VAL A 407 -20.49 4.65 7.74
CA VAL A 407 -20.95 4.63 6.36
C VAL A 407 -20.17 3.55 5.63
N ASP A 408 -20.85 2.44 5.42
CA ASP A 408 -20.43 1.39 4.51
C ASP A 408 -20.53 1.93 3.07
N PHE A 409 -19.39 2.29 2.49
CA PHE A 409 -19.34 2.64 1.07
C PHE A 409 -19.23 1.35 0.23
N GLY A 410 -20.32 0.62 0.13
CA GLY A 410 -20.42 -0.64 -0.62
C GLY A 410 -20.25 -0.53 -2.13
N GLU A 411 -20.35 0.65 -2.73
CA GLU A 411 -20.25 0.80 -4.18
C GLU A 411 -18.87 1.32 -4.60
N ARG A 412 -18.04 0.41 -5.11
CA ARG A 412 -16.75 0.76 -5.72
C ARG A 412 -16.97 1.32 -7.11
N TRP A 413 -16.62 2.57 -7.26
CA TRP A 413 -16.57 3.21 -8.55
C TRP A 413 -15.49 2.55 -9.42
N ARG A 414 -15.89 1.88 -10.48
CA ARG A 414 -14.96 1.12 -11.38
C ARG A 414 -14.18 2.01 -12.35
N TRP A 415 -14.65 3.22 -12.57
CA TRP A 415 -14.09 4.17 -13.54
C TRP A 415 -12.63 4.57 -13.30
N PRO A 416 -12.14 4.78 -12.06
CA PRO A 416 -10.77 5.23 -11.88
C PRO A 416 -9.72 4.22 -12.34
N GLY A 417 -10.00 2.92 -12.24
CA GLY A 417 -9.09 1.88 -12.70
C GLY A 417 -8.89 1.86 -14.21
N SER A 418 -10.00 2.00 -14.97
CA SER A 418 -9.96 2.09 -16.43
C SER A 418 -9.27 3.37 -16.90
N PHE A 419 -9.50 4.47 -16.18
CA PHE A 419 -8.87 5.75 -16.47
C PHE A 419 -7.35 5.72 -16.20
N ALA A 420 -6.92 5.06 -15.12
CA ALA A 420 -5.51 4.83 -14.85
C ALA A 420 -4.81 4.01 -15.96
N ALA A 421 -5.50 3.00 -16.52
CA ALA A 421 -4.98 2.21 -17.63
C ALA A 421 -4.86 3.06 -18.92
N LEU A 422 -5.83 3.90 -19.20
CA LEU A 422 -5.79 4.83 -20.33
C LEU A 422 -4.64 5.82 -20.20
N LEU A 423 -4.47 6.43 -19.03
CA LEU A 423 -3.34 7.33 -18.77
C LEU A 423 -2.00 6.59 -18.85
N GLY A 424 -1.94 5.33 -18.42
CA GLY A 424 -0.79 4.46 -18.63
C GLY A 424 -0.44 4.29 -20.11
N ALA A 425 -1.43 4.06 -20.97
CA ALA A 425 -1.22 3.98 -22.41
C ALA A 425 -0.74 5.32 -23.01
N VAL A 426 -1.29 6.45 -22.55
CA VAL A 426 -0.89 7.80 -22.97
C VAL A 426 0.52 8.16 -22.51
N SER A 427 1.00 7.59 -21.41
CA SER A 427 2.35 7.86 -20.88
C SER A 427 3.45 7.42 -21.85
N VAL A 428 3.22 6.38 -22.66
CA VAL A 428 4.21 5.86 -23.63
C VAL A 428 4.53 6.86 -24.75
N PRO A 429 3.53 7.41 -25.49
CA PRO A 429 3.82 8.42 -26.51
C PRO A 429 4.36 9.73 -25.90
N LEU A 430 3.95 10.11 -24.67
CA LEU A 430 4.54 11.26 -23.99
C LEU A 430 6.02 11.05 -23.67
N ALA A 431 6.41 9.84 -23.24
CA ALA A 431 7.81 9.49 -23.05
C ALA A 431 8.58 9.55 -24.39
N ALA A 432 8.04 9.01 -25.48
CA ALA A 432 8.64 9.13 -26.80
C ALA A 432 8.82 10.60 -27.24
N GLY A 433 7.90 11.48 -26.83
CA GLY A 433 8.04 12.94 -27.01
C GLY A 433 9.22 13.55 -26.23
N VAL A 434 9.51 13.04 -25.02
CA VAL A 434 10.68 13.47 -24.23
C VAL A 434 11.99 13.10 -24.92
N PHE A 435 12.04 11.95 -25.62
CA PHE A 435 13.19 11.54 -26.45
C PHE A 435 13.32 12.32 -27.77
N GLY A 436 12.43 13.26 -28.04
CA GLY A 436 12.46 14.04 -29.30
C GLY A 436 11.97 13.29 -30.55
N VAL A 437 11.52 12.02 -30.40
CA VAL A 437 11.05 11.19 -31.53
C VAL A 437 9.85 11.85 -32.24
N LEU A 438 8.91 12.42 -31.47
CA LEU A 438 7.76 13.12 -32.05
C LEU A 438 8.15 14.38 -32.78
N GLN A 439 9.15 15.12 -32.33
CA GLN A 439 9.67 16.31 -33.03
C GLN A 439 10.36 15.91 -34.33
N ALA A 440 11.19 14.86 -34.30
CA ALA A 440 11.84 14.35 -35.50
C ALA A 440 10.85 13.87 -36.57
N LEU A 441 9.74 13.23 -36.14
CA LEU A 441 8.66 12.81 -37.04
C LEU A 441 7.89 14.00 -37.63
N LEU A 442 7.61 15.03 -36.82
CA LEU A 442 6.94 16.25 -37.31
C LEU A 442 7.81 17.04 -38.27
N ASP A 443 9.12 17.10 -38.03
CA ASP A 443 10.07 17.79 -38.92
C ASP A 443 10.26 17.02 -40.25
N ALA A 444 10.30 15.69 -40.19
CA ALA A 444 10.30 14.85 -41.37
C ALA A 444 9.02 15.00 -42.22
N GLY A 445 7.85 15.12 -41.55
CA GLY A 445 6.58 15.35 -42.24
C GLY A 445 6.39 16.77 -42.83
N ARG A 446 7.12 17.76 -42.30
CA ARG A 446 7.12 19.14 -42.87
C ARG A 446 8.06 19.30 -44.03
N GLY A 447 8.99 18.36 -44.24
CA GLY A 447 9.93 18.32 -45.36
C GLY A 447 9.41 17.57 -46.59
N LEU A 448 8.21 16.97 -46.50
CA LEU A 448 7.47 16.36 -47.61
C LEU A 448 6.39 17.31 -48.13
#